data_eca74e597ccbfb327472fc652c962118
#
_entry.id   eca74e597ccbfb327472fc652c962118
#
_cell.length_a   1.000
_cell.length_b   1.000
_cell.length_c   1.000
_cell.angle_alpha   90.00
_cell.angle_beta   90.00
_cell.angle_gamma   90.00
#
_symmetry.space_group_name_H-M   'P 1'
#
loop_
_entity.id
_entity.type
_entity.pdbx_description
1 polymer ?
#
loop_
_entity_poly.entity_id
_entity_poly.type
_entity_poly.pdbx_seq_one_letter_code
_entity_poly.pdbx_strand_id
1 'polypeptide(L)'
;AVALPATLLRQILSSLAGEWVHLSAGGSGMAHITDGTTHFDLAVVPPDDFPKPLHPASPSLQTRLPAGNLAEAIRRVLHAASKEDNRPNIAGVRLIIAPGGATAVATDGARLAIATLPAEEADAQEPYAFTIPSKTASDLATLLDAENTVLLTASQEVAEFEASLRLSTRTLPHPYPAWSDVVQRASENPTRITAPAATILSAVKLAALTAGSEVRTATLNIRSEVRAVTLDIRERNVTLSSETPELGRSTVPLEATVDGPPARVHLNSTYLVQALTACREAVVTIAVGTPNTPVLVQVQDGIYTEVIAPIRTVSQGADT
;
A
#
# COMPACT_ATOMS: atom_id res chain seq x y z
N ALA A 1 33.34 2.90 -18.57
CA ALA A 1 32.04 2.49 -18.03
C ALA A 1 31.46 1.42 -18.94
N VAL A 2 30.67 0.46 -18.38
CA VAL A 2 29.97 -0.57 -19.13
C VAL A 2 28.63 -0.84 -18.45
N ALA A 3 27.63 -1.24 -19.23
CA ALA A 3 26.34 -1.71 -18.71
C ALA A 3 26.25 -3.22 -18.93
N LEU A 4 25.86 -3.94 -17.87
CA LEU A 4 25.75 -5.40 -17.83
C LEU A 4 24.33 -5.82 -17.41
N PRO A 5 23.82 -7.00 -17.87
CA PRO A 5 22.56 -7.56 -17.39
C PRO A 5 22.62 -7.84 -15.90
N ALA A 6 21.97 -7.02 -15.07
CA ALA A 6 22.08 -7.07 -13.61
C ALA A 6 21.68 -8.44 -13.01
N THR A 7 20.60 -9.05 -13.53
CA THR A 7 20.14 -10.35 -13.06
C THR A 7 21.18 -11.45 -13.30
N LEU A 8 21.76 -11.48 -14.50
CA LEU A 8 22.77 -12.46 -14.86
C LEU A 8 24.06 -12.24 -14.07
N LEU A 9 24.51 -10.97 -13.95
CA LEU A 9 25.68 -10.63 -13.15
C LEU A 9 25.50 -11.08 -11.69
N ARG A 10 24.32 -10.83 -11.09
CA ARG A 10 24.04 -11.27 -9.72
C ARG A 10 24.07 -12.80 -9.59
N GLN A 11 23.52 -13.54 -10.56
CA GLN A 11 23.53 -15.00 -10.55
C GLN A 11 24.97 -15.53 -10.62
N ILE A 12 25.81 -14.97 -11.50
CA ILE A 12 27.21 -15.34 -11.62
C ILE A 12 27.92 -15.08 -10.29
N LEU A 13 27.86 -13.86 -9.77
CA LEU A 13 28.52 -13.48 -8.54
C LEU A 13 28.11 -14.32 -7.33
N SER A 14 26.82 -14.70 -7.24
CA SER A 14 26.32 -15.59 -6.17
C SER A 14 26.71 -17.05 -6.32
N SER A 15 27.17 -17.47 -7.51
CA SER A 15 27.59 -18.85 -7.81
C SER A 15 29.09 -19.05 -7.73
N LEU A 16 29.89 -17.98 -7.73
CA LEU A 16 31.34 -18.04 -7.60
C LEU A 16 31.72 -18.33 -6.13
N ALA A 17 32.68 -19.23 -5.94
CA ALA A 17 33.13 -19.65 -4.61
C ALA A 17 34.32 -18.82 -4.06
N GLY A 18 34.91 -17.99 -4.89
CA GLY A 18 36.07 -17.17 -4.52
C GLY A 18 35.71 -15.97 -3.65
N GLU A 19 36.63 -15.58 -2.74
CA GLU A 19 36.46 -14.34 -1.93
C GLU A 19 36.60 -13.07 -2.79
N TRP A 20 37.25 -13.18 -3.96
CA TRP A 20 37.52 -12.07 -4.87
C TRP A 20 37.07 -12.41 -6.29
N VAL A 21 36.50 -11.42 -6.94
CA VAL A 21 36.13 -11.49 -8.35
C VAL A 21 36.79 -10.36 -9.10
N HIS A 22 37.51 -10.70 -10.17
CA HIS A 22 38.05 -9.72 -11.08
C HIS A 22 37.09 -9.47 -12.23
N LEU A 23 36.70 -8.23 -12.42
CA LEU A 23 35.87 -7.78 -13.53
C LEU A 23 36.64 -6.80 -14.37
N SER A 24 36.81 -7.12 -15.65
CA SER A 24 37.45 -6.24 -16.64
C SER A 24 36.56 -6.08 -17.87
N ALA A 25 36.53 -4.90 -18.45
CA ALA A 25 35.84 -4.62 -19.70
C ALA A 25 36.71 -3.80 -20.62
N GLY A 26 36.87 -4.28 -21.84
CA GLY A 26 37.67 -3.65 -22.88
C GLY A 26 36.86 -3.25 -24.11
N GLY A 27 37.51 -2.69 -25.14
CA GLY A 27 36.84 -2.27 -26.38
C GLY A 27 36.26 -3.37 -27.26
N SER A 28 36.27 -4.63 -26.79
CA SER A 28 35.79 -5.80 -27.54
C SER A 28 34.26 -5.99 -27.47
N GLY A 29 33.51 -5.13 -26.76
CA GLY A 29 32.08 -5.34 -26.52
C GLY A 29 31.76 -6.46 -25.53
N MET A 30 32.77 -6.95 -24.79
CA MET A 30 32.66 -7.99 -23.79
C MET A 30 33.23 -7.56 -22.45
N ALA A 31 32.61 -8.01 -21.36
CA ALA A 31 33.14 -7.93 -20.02
C ALA A 31 33.59 -9.32 -19.56
N HIS A 32 34.78 -9.41 -18.99
CA HIS A 32 35.39 -10.65 -18.49
C HIS A 32 35.23 -10.66 -16.96
N ILE A 33 34.67 -11.74 -16.43
CA ILE A 33 34.49 -11.95 -14.99
C ILE A 33 35.18 -13.24 -14.61
N THR A 34 36.04 -13.22 -13.61
CA THR A 34 36.76 -14.42 -13.15
C THR A 34 37.02 -14.39 -11.65
N ASP A 35 36.97 -15.54 -10.99
CA ASP A 35 37.45 -15.80 -9.63
C ASP A 35 38.86 -16.46 -9.61
N GLY A 36 39.52 -16.51 -10.78
CA GLY A 36 40.82 -17.16 -10.96
C GLY A 36 40.72 -18.60 -11.49
N THR A 37 39.58 -19.28 -11.30
CA THR A 37 39.37 -20.65 -11.82
C THR A 37 38.24 -20.68 -12.84
N THR A 38 37.21 -19.89 -12.63
CA THR A 38 36.04 -19.82 -13.51
C THR A 38 36.05 -18.52 -14.31
N HIS A 39 35.65 -18.57 -15.56
CA HIS A 39 35.65 -17.43 -16.48
C HIS A 39 34.28 -17.27 -17.13
N PHE A 40 33.79 -16.03 -17.16
CA PHE A 40 32.59 -15.64 -17.89
C PHE A 40 32.90 -14.45 -18.79
N ASP A 41 32.37 -14.52 -20.02
CA ASP A 41 32.41 -13.42 -20.98
C ASP A 41 30.99 -12.95 -21.24
N LEU A 42 30.65 -11.74 -20.80
CA LEU A 42 29.33 -11.16 -20.96
C LEU A 42 29.34 -10.05 -22.01
N ALA A 43 28.37 -10.06 -22.89
CA ALA A 43 28.14 -8.95 -23.80
C ALA A 43 27.78 -7.68 -22.99
N VAL A 44 28.44 -6.58 -23.33
CA VAL A 44 28.19 -5.27 -22.71
C VAL A 44 27.35 -4.40 -23.63
N VAL A 45 26.50 -3.58 -23.01
CA VAL A 45 25.83 -2.48 -23.70
C VAL A 45 26.74 -1.26 -23.63
N PRO A 46 26.96 -0.52 -24.75
CA PRO A 46 27.71 0.73 -24.73
C PRO A 46 27.13 1.70 -23.70
N PRO A 47 27.94 2.41 -22.93
CA PRO A 47 27.43 3.35 -21.92
C PRO A 47 26.53 4.45 -22.49
N ASP A 48 26.78 4.84 -23.74
CA ASP A 48 26.00 5.89 -24.42
C ASP A 48 24.57 5.43 -24.78
N ASP A 49 24.38 4.12 -24.93
CA ASP A 49 23.07 3.50 -25.17
C ASP A 49 22.29 3.26 -23.88
N PHE A 50 22.91 3.44 -22.71
CA PHE A 50 22.26 3.29 -21.43
C PHE A 50 21.35 4.51 -21.17
N PRO A 51 20.08 4.29 -20.75
CA PRO A 51 19.18 5.38 -20.46
C PRO A 51 19.76 6.34 -19.42
N LYS A 52 19.74 7.64 -19.73
CA LYS A 52 20.20 8.66 -18.78
C LYS A 52 19.24 8.69 -17.57
N PRO A 53 19.77 8.90 -16.35
CA PRO A 53 18.94 9.11 -15.18
C PRO A 53 17.94 10.24 -15.39
N LEU A 54 16.72 10.05 -14.92
CA LEU A 54 15.70 11.09 -14.96
C LEU A 54 16.02 12.13 -13.87
N HIS A 55 15.88 13.41 -14.22
CA HIS A 55 16.00 14.52 -13.27
C HIS A 55 14.84 15.48 -13.45
N PRO A 56 14.30 16.08 -12.38
CA PRO A 56 13.32 17.15 -12.49
C PRO A 56 13.97 18.37 -13.15
N ALA A 57 13.55 18.72 -14.38
CA ALA A 57 14.14 19.84 -15.13
C ALA A 57 13.79 21.20 -14.50
N SER A 58 12.60 21.31 -13.90
CA SER A 58 12.11 22.52 -13.22
C SER A 58 11.35 22.05 -11.97
N PRO A 59 12.03 21.86 -10.85
CA PRO A 59 11.38 21.33 -9.65
C PRO A 59 10.38 22.33 -9.08
N SER A 60 9.18 21.83 -8.78
CA SER A 60 8.14 22.57 -8.07
C SER A 60 8.20 22.34 -6.56
N LEU A 61 8.90 21.30 -6.13
CA LEU A 61 9.17 20.97 -4.74
C LEU A 61 10.62 20.53 -4.57
N GLN A 62 11.28 21.08 -3.56
CA GLN A 62 12.54 20.55 -3.05
C GLN A 62 12.52 20.66 -1.53
N THR A 63 12.61 19.52 -0.84
CA THR A 63 12.53 19.48 0.62
C THR A 63 13.25 18.27 1.19
N ARG A 64 13.66 18.35 2.45
CA ARG A 64 14.17 17.20 3.22
C ARG A 64 13.06 16.59 4.05
N LEU A 65 13.04 15.26 4.12
CA LEU A 65 12.06 14.52 4.89
C LEU A 65 12.78 13.47 5.76
N PRO A 66 12.26 13.18 6.97
CA PRO A 66 12.68 12.02 7.72
C PRO A 66 12.42 10.75 6.92
N ALA A 67 13.46 10.02 6.57
CA ALA A 67 13.38 8.87 5.66
C ALA A 67 12.48 7.76 6.24
N GLY A 68 12.64 7.45 7.53
CA GLY A 68 11.81 6.45 8.21
C GLY A 68 10.32 6.78 8.22
N ASN A 69 9.96 8.07 8.40
CA ASN A 69 8.56 8.50 8.35
C ASN A 69 7.97 8.34 6.95
N LEU A 70 8.71 8.74 5.91
CA LEU A 70 8.24 8.57 4.53
C LEU A 70 8.08 7.08 4.17
N ALA A 71 9.07 6.25 4.52
CA ALA A 71 9.00 4.80 4.32
C ALA A 71 7.79 4.18 5.02
N GLU A 72 7.56 4.56 6.27
CA GLU A 72 6.43 4.08 7.06
C GLU A 72 5.08 4.50 6.47
N ALA A 73 4.93 5.78 6.06
CA ALA A 73 3.72 6.25 5.41
C ALA A 73 3.40 5.45 4.14
N ILE A 74 4.42 5.21 3.30
CA ILE A 74 4.27 4.42 2.07
C ILE A 74 3.86 2.98 2.39
N ARG A 75 4.53 2.30 3.34
CA ARG A 75 4.22 0.90 3.70
C ARG A 75 2.80 0.73 4.20
N ARG A 76 2.31 1.68 4.99
CA ARG A 76 0.96 1.63 5.55
C ARG A 76 -0.12 1.69 4.49
N VAL A 77 0.12 2.31 3.34
CA VAL A 77 -0.91 2.50 2.31
C VAL A 77 -0.72 1.63 1.06
N LEU A 78 0.49 1.14 0.81
CA LEU A 78 0.87 0.48 -0.44
C LEU A 78 -0.05 -0.71 -0.81
N HIS A 79 -0.55 -1.44 0.18
CA HIS A 79 -1.44 -2.58 -0.02
C HIS A 79 -2.78 -2.19 -0.66
N ALA A 80 -3.19 -0.92 -0.54
CA ALA A 80 -4.42 -0.39 -1.09
C ALA A 80 -4.28 0.14 -2.53
N ALA A 81 -3.07 0.25 -3.08
CA ALA A 81 -2.87 0.68 -4.46
C ALA A 81 -3.43 -0.34 -5.46
N SER A 82 -4.03 0.15 -6.55
CA SER A 82 -4.56 -0.72 -7.61
C SER A 82 -3.45 -1.52 -8.27
N LYS A 83 -3.76 -2.78 -8.57
CA LYS A 83 -2.92 -3.69 -9.36
C LYS A 83 -3.44 -3.86 -10.79
N GLU A 84 -4.50 -3.15 -11.14
CA GLU A 84 -5.13 -3.24 -12.45
C GLU A 84 -4.48 -2.27 -13.43
N ASP A 85 -4.01 -2.79 -14.57
CA ASP A 85 -3.35 -2.00 -15.62
C ASP A 85 -4.29 -0.98 -16.30
N ASN A 86 -5.61 -1.21 -16.24
CA ASN A 86 -6.63 -0.35 -16.81
C ASN A 86 -6.97 0.88 -15.95
N ARG A 87 -6.37 1.01 -14.76
CA ARG A 87 -6.57 2.13 -13.82
C ARG A 87 -5.25 2.82 -13.46
N PRO A 88 -4.54 3.39 -14.45
CA PRO A 88 -3.21 3.95 -14.22
C PRO A 88 -3.18 5.11 -13.22
N ASN A 89 -4.28 5.83 -13.04
CA ASN A 89 -4.38 6.96 -12.10
C ASN A 89 -4.33 6.54 -10.62
N ILE A 90 -4.62 5.29 -10.29
CA ILE A 90 -4.59 4.73 -8.93
C ILE A 90 -3.62 3.54 -8.79
N ALA A 91 -2.81 3.27 -9.81
CA ALA A 91 -1.79 2.21 -9.80
C ALA A 91 -0.52 2.62 -9.04
N GLY A 92 -0.64 3.51 -8.06
CA GLY A 92 0.48 4.08 -7.32
C GLY A 92 0.10 4.64 -5.96
N VAL A 93 1.11 5.19 -5.31
CA VAL A 93 0.97 5.91 -4.05
C VAL A 93 1.04 7.41 -4.33
N ARG A 94 0.00 8.15 -3.95
CA ARG A 94 0.00 9.59 -3.97
C ARG A 94 0.69 10.11 -2.72
N LEU A 95 1.70 10.93 -2.92
CA LEU A 95 2.40 11.63 -1.87
C LEU A 95 1.94 13.09 -1.86
N ILE A 96 1.61 13.60 -0.69
CA ILE A 96 1.21 14.99 -0.44
C ILE A 96 2.17 15.53 0.60
N ILE A 97 3.03 16.44 0.21
CA ILE A 97 4.00 17.08 1.09
C ILE A 97 3.47 18.47 1.43
N ALA A 98 3.29 18.74 2.70
CA ALA A 98 2.78 19.98 3.22
C ALA A 98 3.66 20.48 4.37
N PRO A 99 3.54 21.74 4.79
CA PRO A 99 4.25 22.23 5.97
C PRO A 99 4.01 21.31 7.18
N GLY A 100 5.08 20.80 7.76
CA GLY A 100 5.04 19.95 8.96
C GLY A 100 4.54 18.52 8.77
N GLY A 101 4.23 18.06 7.54
CA GLY A 101 3.70 16.72 7.34
C GLY A 101 3.87 16.14 5.94
N ALA A 102 3.95 14.81 5.88
CA ALA A 102 3.88 14.02 4.65
C ALA A 102 2.71 13.04 4.75
N THR A 103 1.82 13.08 3.78
CA THR A 103 0.67 12.17 3.68
C THR A 103 0.83 11.26 2.47
N ALA A 104 0.73 9.97 2.69
CA ALA A 104 0.64 8.96 1.64
C ALA A 104 -0.80 8.47 1.51
N VAL A 105 -1.28 8.33 0.28
CA VAL A 105 -2.64 7.88 -0.04
C VAL A 105 -2.58 6.82 -1.12
N ALA A 106 -3.34 5.74 -0.95
CA ALA A 106 -3.51 4.72 -1.98
C ALA A 106 -4.95 4.19 -2.01
N THR A 107 -5.43 3.83 -3.20
CA THR A 107 -6.77 3.26 -3.40
C THR A 107 -6.79 2.30 -4.59
N ASP A 108 -7.67 1.30 -4.53
CA ASP A 108 -8.02 0.42 -5.65
C ASP A 108 -9.47 0.65 -6.14
N GLY A 109 -10.15 1.65 -5.56
CA GLY A 109 -11.55 1.99 -5.83
C GLY A 109 -12.55 1.28 -4.92
N ALA A 110 -12.17 0.20 -4.23
CA ALA A 110 -12.98 -0.49 -3.23
C ALA A 110 -12.53 -0.20 -1.79
N ARG A 111 -11.33 0.31 -1.63
CA ARG A 111 -10.77 0.80 -0.37
C ARG A 111 -9.85 1.98 -0.61
N LEU A 112 -9.58 2.73 0.44
CA LEU A 112 -8.72 3.90 0.45
C LEU A 112 -7.93 3.93 1.74
N ALA A 113 -6.61 3.87 1.68
CA ALA A 113 -5.71 3.97 2.81
C ALA A 113 -4.99 5.32 2.82
N ILE A 114 -4.85 5.92 3.99
CA ILE A 114 -4.22 7.20 4.22
C ILE A 114 -3.29 7.05 5.43
N ALA A 115 -2.05 7.49 5.28
CA ALA A 115 -1.10 7.59 6.38
C ALA A 115 -0.47 8.99 6.38
N THR A 116 -0.57 9.69 7.51
CA THR A 116 0.01 11.02 7.69
C THR A 116 1.02 10.95 8.81
N LEU A 117 2.27 11.26 8.50
CA LEU A 117 3.35 11.24 9.47
C LEU A 117 4.01 12.61 9.58
N PRO A 118 4.52 12.98 10.76
CA PRO A 118 5.21 14.24 10.96
C PRO A 118 6.43 14.35 10.03
N ALA A 119 6.62 15.53 9.46
CA ALA A 119 7.77 15.91 8.67
C ALA A 119 8.13 17.36 9.03
N GLU A 120 8.58 17.55 10.27
CA GLU A 120 8.86 18.89 10.82
C GLU A 120 9.93 19.64 10.02
N GLU A 121 10.82 18.90 9.35
CA GLU A 121 11.86 19.45 8.48
C GLU A 121 11.36 19.75 7.04
N ALA A 122 10.08 19.46 6.74
CA ALA A 122 9.53 19.72 5.42
C ALA A 122 9.39 21.23 5.20
N ASP A 123 10.33 21.80 4.45
CA ASP A 123 10.31 23.21 4.01
C ASP A 123 9.45 23.39 2.76
N ALA A 124 8.24 22.85 2.80
CA ALA A 124 7.24 23.04 1.77
C ALA A 124 6.39 24.26 2.14
N GLN A 125 6.40 25.30 1.33
CA GLN A 125 5.63 26.52 1.59
C GLN A 125 4.13 26.32 1.32
N GLU A 126 3.81 25.48 0.32
CA GLU A 126 2.45 25.09 -0.03
C GLU A 126 2.37 23.57 -0.23
N PRO A 127 1.20 22.96 -0.04
CA PRO A 127 1.03 21.53 -0.28
C PRO A 127 1.33 21.17 -1.74
N TYR A 128 2.25 20.26 -1.95
CA TYR A 128 2.59 19.72 -3.26
C TYR A 128 2.28 18.23 -3.32
N ALA A 129 1.58 17.80 -4.38
CA ALA A 129 1.09 16.44 -4.47
C ALA A 129 1.39 15.81 -5.83
N PHE A 130 1.95 14.59 -5.81
CA PHE A 130 2.27 13.80 -6.98
C PHE A 130 2.06 12.32 -6.68
N THR A 131 1.98 11.49 -7.72
CA THR A 131 1.75 10.04 -7.58
C THR A 131 2.92 9.27 -8.16
N ILE A 132 3.50 8.37 -7.38
CA ILE A 132 4.57 7.47 -7.84
C ILE A 132 4.02 6.05 -8.07
N PRO A 133 4.51 5.29 -9.07
CA PRO A 133 4.07 3.92 -9.32
C PRO A 133 4.26 3.02 -8.09
N SER A 134 3.35 2.06 -7.88
CA SER A 134 3.37 1.14 -6.72
C SER A 134 4.69 0.40 -6.57
N LYS A 135 5.29 -0.05 -7.68
CA LYS A 135 6.59 -0.71 -7.65
C LYS A 135 7.68 0.23 -7.13
N THR A 136 7.74 1.45 -7.65
CA THR A 136 8.69 2.47 -7.19
C THR A 136 8.48 2.82 -5.72
N ALA A 137 7.22 2.94 -5.28
CA ALA A 137 6.90 3.19 -3.87
C ALA A 137 7.42 2.06 -2.96
N SER A 138 7.27 0.80 -3.38
CA SER A 138 7.81 -0.36 -2.65
C SER A 138 9.34 -0.35 -2.58
N ASP A 139 9.99 -0.10 -3.70
CA ASP A 139 11.45 -0.03 -3.78
C ASP A 139 11.99 1.14 -2.93
N LEU A 140 11.34 2.31 -3.01
CA LEU A 140 11.68 3.49 -2.21
C LEU A 140 11.55 3.20 -0.71
N ALA A 141 10.46 2.63 -0.26
CA ALA A 141 10.26 2.30 1.15
C ALA A 141 11.35 1.37 1.69
N THR A 142 11.87 0.46 0.85
CA THR A 142 12.99 -0.44 1.23
C THR A 142 14.32 0.30 1.28
N LEU A 143 14.59 1.19 0.32
CA LEU A 143 15.83 1.98 0.27
C LEU A 143 15.95 2.96 1.44
N LEU A 144 14.83 3.50 1.92
CA LEU A 144 14.80 4.48 3.01
C LEU A 144 14.97 3.87 4.40
N ASP A 145 14.94 2.53 4.56
CA ASP A 145 15.05 1.88 5.87
C ASP A 145 16.38 2.15 6.60
N ALA A 146 17.47 2.31 5.85
CA ALA A 146 18.79 2.54 6.39
C ALA A 146 19.16 4.03 6.49
N GLU A 147 18.26 4.94 6.11
CA GLU A 147 18.54 6.36 5.96
C GLU A 147 17.90 7.19 7.07
N ASN A 148 18.55 8.26 7.47
CA ASN A 148 17.97 9.22 8.44
C ASN A 148 17.09 10.25 7.73
N THR A 149 17.58 10.81 6.63
CA THR A 149 16.89 11.84 5.84
C THR A 149 16.99 11.55 4.35
N VAL A 150 16.00 12.00 3.61
CA VAL A 150 15.96 11.95 2.15
C VAL A 150 15.68 13.36 1.59
N LEU A 151 16.46 13.78 0.59
CA LEU A 151 16.16 14.95 -0.21
C LEU A 151 15.17 14.55 -1.30
N LEU A 152 13.99 15.11 -1.24
CA LEU A 152 12.95 14.97 -2.26
C LEU A 152 12.98 16.17 -3.19
N THR A 153 13.14 15.93 -4.48
CA THR A 153 13.00 16.93 -5.54
C THR A 153 11.92 16.45 -6.51
N ALA A 154 10.87 17.23 -6.73
CA ALA A 154 9.76 16.80 -7.56
C ALA A 154 9.30 17.90 -8.55
N SER A 155 8.94 17.46 -9.73
CA SER A 155 8.20 18.20 -10.75
C SER A 155 6.90 17.47 -11.08
N GLN A 156 6.11 17.99 -12.03
CA GLN A 156 4.90 17.31 -12.47
C GLN A 156 5.17 15.94 -13.12
N GLU A 157 6.34 15.75 -13.73
CA GLU A 157 6.65 14.55 -14.51
C GLU A 157 7.64 13.60 -13.83
N VAL A 158 8.50 14.12 -12.95
CA VAL A 158 9.60 13.36 -12.35
C VAL A 158 9.70 13.69 -10.87
N ALA A 159 9.86 12.63 -10.06
CA ALA A 159 10.24 12.73 -8.66
C ALA A 159 11.61 12.05 -8.47
N GLU A 160 12.47 12.68 -7.70
CA GLU A 160 13.80 12.19 -7.34
C GLU A 160 13.95 12.18 -5.83
N PHE A 161 14.44 11.07 -5.31
CA PHE A 161 14.70 10.83 -3.90
C PHE A 161 16.21 10.56 -3.75
N GLU A 162 16.90 11.40 -3.02
CA GLU A 162 18.37 11.32 -2.84
C GLU A 162 18.72 11.17 -1.37
N ALA A 163 19.42 10.07 -1.06
CA ALA A 163 20.03 9.75 0.23
C ALA A 163 21.43 9.19 -0.04
N SER A 164 21.82 8.03 0.50
CA SER A 164 23.03 7.31 0.09
C SER A 164 22.94 6.82 -1.36
N LEU A 165 21.74 6.55 -1.82
CA LEU A 165 21.40 6.21 -3.20
C LEU A 165 20.42 7.25 -3.76
N ARG A 166 20.38 7.35 -5.09
CA ARG A 166 19.43 8.18 -5.81
C ARG A 166 18.44 7.31 -6.55
N LEU A 167 17.15 7.56 -6.30
CA LEU A 167 16.04 6.92 -7.00
C LEU A 167 15.25 8.01 -7.72
N SER A 168 15.16 7.90 -9.06
CA SER A 168 14.34 8.80 -9.87
C SER A 168 13.23 8.02 -10.56
N THR A 169 12.05 8.60 -10.63
CA THR A 169 10.87 7.98 -11.22
C THR A 169 10.00 8.97 -11.97
N ARG A 170 9.32 8.50 -13.01
CA ARG A 170 8.23 9.27 -13.59
C ARG A 170 7.03 9.25 -12.64
N THR A 171 6.39 10.39 -12.49
CA THR A 171 5.10 10.50 -11.81
C THR A 171 3.99 9.99 -12.71
N LEU A 172 2.89 9.54 -12.12
CA LEU A 172 1.70 9.17 -12.89
C LEU A 172 0.95 10.44 -13.31
N PRO A 173 0.77 10.68 -14.61
CA PRO A 173 0.27 11.96 -15.13
C PRO A 173 -1.23 12.18 -14.95
N HIS A 174 -1.96 11.17 -14.49
CA HIS A 174 -3.40 11.23 -14.37
C HIS A 174 -3.86 11.87 -13.06
N PRO A 175 -4.99 12.60 -13.05
CA PRO A 175 -5.55 13.14 -11.81
C PRO A 175 -5.93 12.01 -10.86
N TYR A 176 -5.52 12.17 -9.60
CA TYR A 176 -5.90 11.24 -8.55
C TYR A 176 -7.36 11.51 -8.13
N PRO A 177 -8.17 10.49 -7.84
CA PRO A 177 -9.56 10.67 -7.42
C PRO A 177 -9.68 11.56 -6.19
N ALA A 178 -10.74 12.37 -6.12
CA ALA A 178 -11.11 13.07 -4.90
C ALA A 178 -11.56 12.03 -3.84
N TRP A 179 -10.97 12.08 -2.67
CA TRP A 179 -11.17 11.08 -1.64
C TRP A 179 -11.66 11.65 -0.29
N SER A 180 -11.53 12.94 -0.07
CA SER A 180 -11.90 13.62 1.17
C SER A 180 -13.35 13.36 1.59
N ASP A 181 -14.28 13.46 0.64
CA ASP A 181 -15.71 13.28 0.89
C ASP A 181 -16.07 11.84 1.31
N VAL A 182 -15.30 10.86 0.81
CA VAL A 182 -15.50 9.45 1.18
C VAL A 182 -15.05 9.23 2.62
N VAL A 183 -13.93 9.81 3.02
CA VAL A 183 -13.43 9.75 4.40
C VAL A 183 -14.38 10.46 5.34
N GLN A 184 -14.84 11.67 4.98
CA GLN A 184 -15.77 12.43 5.80
C GLN A 184 -17.06 11.63 6.06
N ARG A 185 -17.71 11.12 5.01
CA ARG A 185 -18.92 10.29 5.14
C ARG A 185 -18.70 9.05 6.00
N ALA A 186 -17.55 8.38 5.88
CA ALA A 186 -17.24 7.22 6.70
C ALA A 186 -16.96 7.60 8.16
N SER A 187 -16.44 8.79 8.43
CA SER A 187 -16.20 9.31 9.79
C SER A 187 -17.49 9.67 10.54
N GLU A 188 -18.56 9.96 9.81
CA GLU A 188 -19.89 10.29 10.34
C GLU A 188 -20.71 9.05 10.72
N ASN A 189 -20.19 7.84 10.48
CA ASN A 189 -20.86 6.60 10.86
C ASN A 189 -21.17 6.57 12.36
N PRO A 190 -22.42 6.22 12.75
CA PRO A 190 -22.89 6.40 14.12
C PRO A 190 -22.41 5.31 15.09
N THR A 191 -22.04 4.14 14.60
CA THR A 191 -21.65 3.00 15.47
C THR A 191 -20.14 2.83 15.43
N ARG A 192 -19.53 2.82 16.60
CA ARG A 192 -18.08 2.69 16.75
C ARG A 192 -17.74 1.48 17.61
N ILE A 193 -16.79 0.68 17.17
CA ILE A 193 -16.17 -0.36 18.00
C ILE A 193 -14.69 0.00 18.18
N THR A 194 -14.21 -0.14 19.40
CA THR A 194 -12.81 0.18 19.75
C THR A 194 -12.19 -1.03 20.44
N ALA A 195 -11.06 -1.50 19.91
CA ALA A 195 -10.27 -2.60 20.47
C ALA A 195 -8.82 -2.54 19.95
N PRO A 196 -7.88 -3.30 20.57
CA PRO A 196 -6.55 -3.49 20.01
C PRO A 196 -6.62 -4.11 18.60
N ALA A 197 -5.85 -3.58 17.66
CA ALA A 197 -5.83 -4.08 16.28
C ALA A 197 -5.52 -5.58 16.21
N ALA A 198 -4.62 -6.08 17.04
CA ALA A 198 -4.27 -7.50 17.11
C ALA A 198 -5.46 -8.39 17.49
N THR A 199 -6.33 -7.93 18.42
CA THR A 199 -7.54 -8.65 18.83
C THR A 199 -8.52 -8.75 17.66
N ILE A 200 -8.80 -7.64 16.98
CA ILE A 200 -9.69 -7.63 15.81
C ILE A 200 -9.09 -8.47 14.68
N LEU A 201 -7.81 -8.33 14.41
CA LEU A 201 -7.09 -9.08 13.36
C LEU A 201 -7.19 -10.59 13.57
N SER A 202 -6.99 -11.05 14.80
CA SER A 202 -7.11 -12.47 15.16
C SER A 202 -8.53 -12.98 14.94
N ALA A 203 -9.53 -12.23 15.38
CA ALA A 203 -10.93 -12.58 15.18
C ALA A 203 -11.34 -12.61 13.70
N VAL A 204 -10.87 -11.64 12.89
CA VAL A 204 -11.12 -11.62 11.44
C VAL A 204 -10.47 -12.82 10.75
N LYS A 205 -9.21 -13.16 11.08
CA LYS A 205 -8.52 -14.32 10.51
C LYS A 205 -9.25 -15.62 10.83
N LEU A 206 -9.72 -15.80 12.06
CA LEU A 206 -10.50 -16.97 12.47
C LEU A 206 -11.85 -17.03 11.73
N ALA A 207 -12.59 -15.93 11.69
CA ALA A 207 -13.85 -15.88 10.97
C ALA A 207 -13.66 -16.16 9.47
N ALA A 208 -12.58 -15.70 8.87
CA ALA A 208 -12.30 -15.88 7.44
C ALA A 208 -11.96 -17.33 7.04
N LEU A 209 -11.74 -18.26 7.98
CA LEU A 209 -11.45 -19.67 7.65
C LEU A 209 -12.58 -20.37 6.91
N THR A 210 -13.83 -19.98 7.19
CA THR A 210 -15.03 -20.51 6.54
C THR A 210 -15.58 -19.56 5.47
N ALA A 211 -14.88 -18.47 5.16
CA ALA A 211 -15.23 -17.59 4.07
C ALA A 211 -14.80 -18.20 2.73
N GLY A 212 -15.75 -18.63 1.94
CA GLY A 212 -15.47 -19.13 0.58
C GLY A 212 -15.00 -18.03 -0.36
N SER A 213 -14.37 -18.44 -1.45
CA SER A 213 -13.81 -17.51 -2.44
C SER A 213 -14.86 -16.93 -3.42
N GLU A 214 -16.11 -17.39 -3.39
CA GLU A 214 -17.16 -16.94 -4.31
C GLU A 214 -18.22 -16.10 -3.61
N VAL A 215 -18.09 -14.77 -3.69
CA VAL A 215 -19.22 -13.87 -3.45
C VAL A 215 -19.64 -13.27 -4.79
N ARG A 216 -20.89 -13.53 -5.20
CA ARG A 216 -21.50 -12.82 -6.34
C ARG A 216 -21.75 -11.38 -5.93
N THR A 217 -20.92 -10.46 -6.37
CA THR A 217 -21.18 -9.03 -6.22
C THR A 217 -22.13 -8.56 -7.32
N ALA A 218 -23.23 -7.95 -6.94
CA ALA A 218 -24.28 -7.48 -7.85
C ALA A 218 -23.84 -6.33 -8.77
N THR A 219 -22.68 -5.75 -8.55
CA THR A 219 -22.28 -4.48 -9.20
C THR A 219 -21.28 -4.63 -10.35
N LEU A 220 -20.59 -5.75 -10.45
CA LEU A 220 -19.68 -6.03 -11.57
C LEU A 220 -19.77 -7.52 -11.88
N ASN A 221 -20.05 -7.87 -13.13
CA ASN A 221 -20.04 -9.25 -13.65
C ASN A 221 -18.65 -9.91 -13.61
N ILE A 222 -17.83 -9.55 -12.63
CA ILE A 222 -16.47 -10.05 -12.44
C ILE A 222 -16.54 -11.07 -11.29
N ARG A 223 -16.19 -12.32 -11.57
CA ARG A 223 -15.89 -13.33 -10.56
C ARG A 223 -14.59 -12.91 -9.85
N SER A 224 -14.70 -12.06 -8.83
CA SER A 224 -13.58 -11.81 -7.93
C SER A 224 -13.70 -12.77 -6.74
N GLU A 225 -12.63 -13.46 -6.42
CA GLU A 225 -12.51 -14.28 -5.22
C GLU A 225 -12.53 -13.39 -3.97
N VAL A 226 -13.73 -12.99 -3.53
CA VAL A 226 -13.92 -12.13 -2.36
C VAL A 226 -14.33 -12.99 -1.18
N ARG A 227 -13.47 -13.09 -0.18
CA ARG A 227 -13.78 -13.73 1.10
C ARG A 227 -14.54 -12.75 1.98
N ALA A 228 -15.85 -12.95 2.14
CA ALA A 228 -16.70 -12.09 2.93
C ALA A 228 -16.71 -12.48 4.41
N VAL A 229 -16.59 -11.50 5.27
CA VAL A 229 -16.90 -11.63 6.71
C VAL A 229 -18.02 -10.65 7.07
N THR A 230 -18.89 -11.06 7.98
CA THR A 230 -19.95 -10.22 8.53
C THR A 230 -19.51 -9.72 9.90
N LEU A 231 -19.48 -8.41 10.08
CA LEU A 231 -19.38 -7.77 11.38
C LEU A 231 -20.78 -7.43 11.86
N ASP A 232 -21.22 -8.06 12.95
CA ASP A 232 -22.53 -7.86 13.58
C ASP A 232 -22.33 -7.24 14.96
N ILE A 233 -22.85 -6.04 15.17
CA ILE A 233 -22.74 -5.25 16.38
C ILE A 233 -24.13 -5.13 17.00
N ARG A 234 -24.34 -5.69 18.20
CA ARG A 234 -25.60 -5.65 18.93
C ARG A 234 -25.36 -5.22 20.34
N GLU A 235 -25.86 -4.05 20.73
CA GLU A 235 -25.69 -3.47 22.06
C GLU A 235 -24.24 -3.55 22.59
N ARG A 236 -23.93 -4.60 23.35
CA ARG A 236 -22.58 -4.84 23.93
C ARG A 236 -21.85 -6.01 23.32
N ASN A 237 -22.46 -6.70 22.36
CA ASN A 237 -21.91 -7.91 21.76
C ASN A 237 -21.46 -7.62 20.32
N VAL A 238 -20.22 -7.90 20.04
CA VAL A 238 -19.66 -7.83 18.69
C VAL A 238 -19.28 -9.24 18.25
N THR A 239 -19.70 -9.62 17.05
CA THR A 239 -19.35 -10.91 16.46
C THR A 239 -18.86 -10.74 15.03
N LEU A 240 -17.87 -11.52 14.66
CA LEU A 240 -17.44 -11.73 13.30
C LEU A 240 -17.87 -13.11 12.84
N SER A 241 -18.49 -13.20 11.70
CA SER A 241 -18.95 -14.49 11.16
C SER A 241 -18.72 -14.58 9.66
N SER A 242 -18.59 -15.80 9.17
CA SER A 242 -18.68 -16.12 7.75
C SER A 242 -19.41 -17.44 7.57
N GLU A 243 -19.96 -17.63 6.38
CA GLU A 243 -20.70 -18.85 6.04
C GLU A 243 -20.60 -19.12 4.55
N THR A 244 -20.24 -20.36 4.20
CA THR A 244 -20.30 -20.87 2.83
C THR A 244 -20.79 -22.32 2.83
N PRO A 245 -21.54 -22.75 1.81
CA PRO A 245 -22.07 -24.11 1.74
C PRO A 245 -20.98 -25.19 1.84
N GLU A 246 -19.81 -24.95 1.26
CA GLU A 246 -18.73 -25.94 1.15
C GLU A 246 -17.88 -26.03 2.44
N LEU A 247 -17.70 -24.90 3.15
CA LEU A 247 -16.80 -24.82 4.30
C LEU A 247 -17.53 -24.72 5.65
N GLY A 248 -18.85 -24.53 5.61
CA GLY A 248 -19.67 -24.37 6.82
C GLY A 248 -19.69 -22.94 7.34
N ARG A 249 -19.88 -22.79 8.66
CA ARG A 249 -20.08 -21.51 9.32
C ARG A 249 -19.10 -21.32 10.48
N SER A 250 -18.59 -20.10 10.62
CA SER A 250 -17.89 -19.64 11.82
C SER A 250 -18.63 -18.48 12.47
N THR A 251 -18.51 -18.39 13.79
CA THR A 251 -18.94 -17.23 14.58
C THR A 251 -17.91 -16.99 15.66
N VAL A 252 -17.26 -15.85 15.63
CA VAL A 252 -16.16 -15.48 16.49
C VAL A 252 -16.57 -14.26 17.31
N PRO A 253 -16.68 -14.35 18.64
CA PRO A 253 -16.93 -13.19 19.50
C PRO A 253 -15.69 -12.25 19.45
N LEU A 254 -15.95 -10.96 19.51
CA LEU A 254 -14.92 -9.93 19.56
C LEU A 254 -15.12 -9.08 20.82
N GLU A 255 -14.13 -9.06 21.67
CA GLU A 255 -14.07 -8.16 22.81
C GLU A 255 -13.71 -6.75 22.33
N ALA A 256 -14.70 -5.85 22.39
CA ALA A 256 -14.53 -4.46 21.98
C ALA A 256 -15.46 -3.54 22.78
N THR A 257 -15.07 -2.31 22.97
CA THR A 257 -15.97 -1.27 23.44
C THR A 257 -16.90 -0.85 22.29
N VAL A 258 -18.19 -0.79 22.57
CA VAL A 258 -19.22 -0.40 21.58
C VAL A 258 -19.84 0.92 21.99
N ASP A 259 -19.94 1.83 21.03
CA ASP A 259 -20.65 3.10 21.15
C ASP A 259 -21.55 3.29 19.91
N GLY A 260 -22.81 3.61 20.13
CA GLY A 260 -23.81 3.80 19.09
C GLY A 260 -24.81 2.65 18.92
N PRO A 261 -25.72 2.78 17.92
CA PRO A 261 -26.78 1.83 17.68
C PRO A 261 -26.27 0.48 17.10
N PRO A 262 -27.08 -0.59 17.15
CA PRO A 262 -26.76 -1.85 16.46
C PRO A 262 -26.50 -1.63 14.97
N ALA A 263 -25.46 -2.33 14.45
CA ALA A 263 -25.07 -2.23 13.04
C ALA A 263 -24.62 -3.60 12.51
N ARG A 264 -24.79 -3.81 11.22
CA ARG A 264 -24.33 -5.02 10.53
C ARG A 264 -23.78 -4.66 9.16
N VAL A 265 -22.60 -5.19 8.84
CA VAL A 265 -21.94 -4.93 7.57
C VAL A 265 -21.17 -6.15 7.07
N HIS A 266 -21.10 -6.33 5.75
CA HIS A 266 -20.34 -7.37 5.10
C HIS A 266 -19.08 -6.75 4.48
N LEU A 267 -17.90 -7.28 4.82
CA LEU A 267 -16.62 -6.74 4.40
C LEU A 267 -15.75 -7.81 3.74
N ASN A 268 -14.91 -7.38 2.83
CA ASN A 268 -13.83 -8.21 2.32
C ASN A 268 -12.81 -8.45 3.44
N SER A 269 -12.68 -9.71 3.88
CA SER A 269 -11.77 -10.08 4.97
C SER A 269 -10.31 -9.77 4.65
N THR A 270 -9.90 -9.89 3.38
CA THR A 270 -8.53 -9.55 2.95
C THR A 270 -8.25 -8.07 3.15
N TYR A 271 -9.18 -7.19 2.80
CA TYR A 271 -9.03 -5.75 3.00
C TYR A 271 -8.95 -5.41 4.49
N LEU A 272 -9.85 -5.97 5.29
CA LEU A 272 -9.85 -5.74 6.73
C LEU A 272 -8.58 -6.27 7.41
N VAL A 273 -8.07 -7.44 7.00
CA VAL A 273 -6.80 -7.99 7.49
C VAL A 273 -5.64 -7.06 7.15
N GLN A 274 -5.58 -6.53 5.93
CA GLN A 274 -4.50 -5.63 5.50
C GLN A 274 -4.56 -4.29 6.23
N ALA A 275 -5.75 -3.71 6.38
CA ALA A 275 -5.96 -2.49 7.16
C ALA A 275 -5.48 -2.64 8.61
N LEU A 276 -5.92 -3.71 9.28
CA LEU A 276 -5.53 -3.99 10.67
C LEU A 276 -4.04 -4.31 10.81
N THR A 277 -3.42 -4.94 9.81
CA THR A 277 -1.98 -5.17 9.78
C THR A 277 -1.21 -3.85 9.68
N ALA A 278 -1.71 -2.89 8.91
CA ALA A 278 -1.11 -1.55 8.80
C ALA A 278 -1.27 -0.72 10.08
N CYS A 279 -2.29 -1.00 10.91
CA CYS A 279 -2.46 -0.38 12.24
C CYS A 279 -1.43 -0.84 13.27
N ARG A 280 -0.74 -1.96 13.03
CA ARG A 280 0.23 -2.58 13.96
C ARG A 280 -0.39 -2.87 15.34
N GLU A 281 0.30 -2.51 16.43
CA GLU A 281 -0.14 -2.76 17.82
C GLU A 281 -1.04 -1.65 18.40
N ALA A 282 -1.55 -0.75 17.56
CA ALA A 282 -2.36 0.36 18.01
C ALA A 282 -3.78 -0.06 18.45
N VAL A 283 -4.41 0.78 19.25
CA VAL A 283 -5.86 0.72 19.48
C VAL A 283 -6.57 1.34 18.28
N VAL A 284 -7.53 0.61 17.75
CA VAL A 284 -8.24 0.95 16.52
C VAL A 284 -9.71 1.20 16.81
N THR A 285 -10.27 2.22 16.17
CA THR A 285 -11.71 2.45 16.10
C THR A 285 -12.21 2.06 14.71
N ILE A 286 -13.24 1.21 14.65
CA ILE A 286 -13.97 0.91 13.40
C ILE A 286 -15.33 1.59 13.48
N ALA A 287 -15.62 2.50 12.54
CA ALA A 287 -16.90 3.18 12.45
C ALA A 287 -17.77 2.55 11.36
N VAL A 288 -18.98 2.13 11.75
CA VAL A 288 -19.94 1.40 10.92
C VAL A 288 -21.25 2.16 10.85
N GLY A 289 -21.78 2.32 9.65
CA GLY A 289 -23.07 2.92 9.41
C GLY A 289 -24.10 1.91 8.89
N THR A 290 -24.79 2.26 7.82
CA THR A 290 -25.72 1.36 7.14
C THR A 290 -24.95 0.28 6.36
N PRO A 291 -25.61 -0.84 5.95
CA PRO A 291 -24.96 -1.89 5.16
C PRO A 291 -24.32 -1.44 3.85
N ASN A 292 -24.66 -0.24 3.36
CA ASN A 292 -24.18 0.32 2.11
C ASN A 292 -23.20 1.49 2.28
N THR A 293 -22.94 1.94 3.51
CA THR A 293 -21.97 3.02 3.77
C THR A 293 -20.58 2.46 3.95
N PRO A 294 -19.54 3.15 3.42
CA PRO A 294 -18.15 2.74 3.66
C PRO A 294 -17.82 2.70 5.15
N VAL A 295 -17.04 1.71 5.54
CA VAL A 295 -16.57 1.51 6.92
C VAL A 295 -15.24 2.21 7.09
N LEU A 296 -15.08 2.94 8.19
CA LEU A 296 -13.81 3.58 8.57
C LEU A 296 -13.07 2.69 9.55
N VAL A 297 -11.78 2.50 9.33
CA VAL A 297 -10.81 1.90 10.25
C VAL A 297 -9.76 2.97 10.55
N GLN A 298 -9.60 3.36 11.82
CA GLN A 298 -8.71 4.44 12.19
C GLN A 298 -7.97 4.14 13.49
N VAL A 299 -6.67 4.46 13.55
CA VAL A 299 -5.92 4.45 14.81
C VAL A 299 -6.20 5.72 15.61
N GLN A 300 -6.12 5.61 16.94
CA GLN A 300 -6.52 6.72 17.83
C GLN A 300 -5.72 8.01 17.64
N ASP A 301 -4.44 7.90 17.28
CA ASP A 301 -3.55 9.05 17.04
C ASP A 301 -3.78 9.73 15.67
N GLY A 302 -4.66 9.16 14.83
CA GLY A 302 -4.97 9.69 13.51
C GLY A 302 -3.88 9.50 12.45
N ILE A 303 -2.78 8.85 12.79
CA ILE A 303 -1.65 8.60 11.85
C ILE A 303 -2.10 7.74 10.66
N TYR A 304 -3.03 6.82 10.89
CA TYR A 304 -3.53 5.93 9.85
C TYR A 304 -5.06 5.88 9.83
N THR A 305 -5.60 5.93 8.62
CA THR A 305 -7.03 5.80 8.34
C THR A 305 -7.23 4.95 7.09
N GLU A 306 -8.12 3.97 7.13
CA GLU A 306 -8.56 3.25 5.93
C GLU A 306 -10.07 3.24 5.84
N VAL A 307 -10.59 3.47 4.63
CA VAL A 307 -12.01 3.36 4.31
C VAL A 307 -12.21 2.15 3.43
N ILE A 308 -13.12 1.26 3.81
CA ILE A 308 -13.42 0.01 3.10
C ILE A 308 -14.87 0.03 2.63
N ALA A 309 -15.08 -0.15 1.33
CA ALA A 309 -16.42 -0.30 0.78
C ALA A 309 -17.04 -1.63 1.24
N PRO A 310 -18.31 -1.64 1.71
CA PRO A 310 -18.98 -2.87 2.08
C PRO A 310 -19.32 -3.72 0.86
N ILE A 311 -19.41 -5.03 1.08
CA ILE A 311 -19.93 -5.96 0.09
C ILE A 311 -21.45 -5.85 0.11
N ARG A 312 -22.05 -5.50 -1.02
CA ARG A 312 -23.51 -5.48 -1.17
C ARG A 312 -24.02 -6.91 -1.33
N THR A 313 -24.74 -7.40 -0.36
CA THR A 313 -25.49 -8.65 -0.50
C THR A 313 -26.80 -8.36 -1.23
N VAL A 314 -27.06 -9.09 -2.31
CA VAL A 314 -28.41 -9.11 -2.90
C VAL A 314 -29.28 -9.84 -1.91
N SER A 315 -30.18 -9.14 -1.21
CA SER A 315 -31.28 -9.81 -0.53
C SER A 315 -32.07 -10.57 -1.60
N GLN A 316 -32.08 -11.91 -1.52
CA GLN A 316 -33.06 -12.68 -2.25
C GLN A 316 -34.39 -12.15 -1.76
N GLY A 317 -35.12 -11.43 -2.64
CA GLY A 317 -36.48 -11.02 -2.38
C GLY A 317 -37.26 -12.27 -1.97
N ALA A 318 -37.87 -12.19 -0.83
CA ALA A 318 -38.89 -13.16 -0.46
C ALA A 318 -40.00 -13.06 -1.53
N ASP A 319 -40.00 -13.99 -2.49
CA ASP A 319 -41.19 -14.30 -3.24
C ASP A 319 -42.13 -14.98 -2.26
N THR A 320 -43.16 -14.24 -1.86
CA THR A 320 -44.35 -14.73 -1.23
C THR A 320 -45.26 -15.39 -2.26
#